data_961398206e32c3f014e1e7f431099d98
#
_entry.id   961398206e32c3f014e1e7f431099d98
#
_cell.length_a   1.000
_cell.length_b   1.000
_cell.length_c   1.000
_cell.angle_alpha   90.00
_cell.angle_beta   90.00
_cell.angle_gamma   90.00
#
_symmetry.space_group_name_H-M   'P 1'
#
loop_
_entity.id
_entity.type
_entity.pdbx_description
1 polymer ?
#
loop_
_entity_poly.entity_id
_entity_poly.type
_entity_poly.pdbx_seq_one_letter_code
_entity_poly.pdbx_strand_id
1 'polypeptide(L)'
;METYLINESIQKERIHLNFQQTLVHYRFSILLLVVSIFSITNGLQNISTLDFDLNNIQTKISFFFIIVSLISFFYQRNRLKLISVETYEDGNFLFERIIELAKQKKWSIQSVSHNYLILNTKRSFPVSRLFISESGGENIYVFYKPNRILIRSVFDFNKSRGFVVSKGENSQNESAIFLKLNTK
;
A
#
# COMPACT_ATOMS: atom_id res chain seq x y z
N MET A 1 9.08 -11.68 -0.12
CA MET A 1 7.63 -11.99 -0.16
C MET A 1 7.50 -13.49 -0.41
N GLU A 2 6.63 -14.18 0.31
CA GLU A 2 6.47 -15.61 0.17
C GLU A 2 5.83 -15.96 -1.17
N THR A 3 6.23 -17.07 -1.79
CA THR A 3 5.81 -17.45 -3.15
C THR A 3 4.29 -17.56 -3.30
N TYR A 4 3.59 -18.02 -2.26
CA TYR A 4 2.14 -18.14 -2.29
C TYR A 4 1.46 -16.75 -2.36
N LEU A 5 1.97 -15.73 -1.65
CA LEU A 5 1.44 -14.35 -1.71
C LEU A 5 1.63 -13.72 -3.08
N ILE A 6 2.73 -14.06 -3.77
CA ILE A 6 2.97 -13.62 -5.14
C ILE A 6 1.92 -14.21 -6.08
N ASN A 7 1.72 -15.52 -6.03
CA ASN A 7 0.73 -16.21 -6.87
C ASN A 7 -0.68 -15.69 -6.63
N GLU A 8 -1.05 -15.48 -5.36
CA GLU A 8 -2.33 -14.92 -4.99
C GLU A 8 -2.49 -13.46 -5.47
N SER A 9 -1.41 -12.67 -5.41
CA SER A 9 -1.40 -11.30 -5.93
C SER A 9 -1.62 -11.25 -7.44
N ILE A 10 -0.98 -12.17 -8.18
CA ILE A 10 -1.16 -12.30 -9.63
C ILE A 10 -2.59 -12.72 -9.97
N GLN A 11 -3.13 -13.70 -9.24
CA GLN A 11 -4.47 -14.23 -9.50
C GLN A 11 -5.56 -13.19 -9.23
N LYS A 12 -5.51 -12.51 -8.08
CA LYS A 12 -6.52 -11.55 -7.65
C LYS A 12 -6.26 -10.11 -8.12
N GLU A 13 -5.18 -9.90 -8.88
CA GLU A 13 -4.73 -8.59 -9.39
C GLU A 13 -4.66 -7.52 -8.30
N ARG A 14 -4.18 -7.94 -7.15
CA ARG A 14 -4.02 -7.10 -5.96
C ARG A 14 -2.85 -7.61 -5.12
N ILE A 15 -2.03 -6.70 -4.61
CA ILE A 15 -0.95 -7.07 -3.70
C ILE A 15 -1.54 -7.74 -2.46
N HIS A 16 -1.17 -9.01 -2.25
CA HIS A 16 -1.51 -9.76 -1.05
C HIS A 16 -0.41 -9.57 -0.01
N LEU A 17 -0.83 -9.17 1.18
CA LEU A 17 0.03 -8.87 2.32
C LEU A 17 -0.07 -10.01 3.34
N ASN A 18 1.03 -10.30 4.02
CA ASN A 18 0.98 -11.14 5.21
C ASN A 18 0.30 -10.38 6.37
N PHE A 19 0.04 -11.08 7.48
CA PHE A 19 -0.67 -10.49 8.62
C PHE A 19 0.01 -9.22 9.17
N GLN A 20 1.33 -9.24 9.35
CA GLN A 20 2.07 -8.08 9.87
C GLN A 20 2.02 -6.89 8.90
N GLN A 21 2.23 -7.14 7.61
CA GLN A 21 2.13 -6.12 6.56
C GLN A 21 0.71 -5.53 6.48
N THR A 22 -0.31 -6.36 6.66
CA THR A 22 -1.72 -5.95 6.70
C THR A 22 -1.97 -5.00 7.85
N LEU A 23 -1.50 -5.32 9.06
CA LEU A 23 -1.60 -4.42 10.21
C LEU A 23 -0.88 -3.09 9.98
N VAL A 24 0.33 -3.12 9.42
CA VAL A 24 1.09 -1.92 9.07
C VAL A 24 0.36 -1.08 8.02
N HIS A 25 -0.23 -1.72 7.02
CA HIS A 25 -0.95 -1.03 5.94
C HIS A 25 -2.21 -0.34 6.43
N TYR A 26 -3.03 -1.02 7.24
CA TYR A 26 -4.31 -0.51 7.73
C TYR A 26 -4.24 0.18 9.11
N ARG A 27 -3.04 0.33 9.68
CA ARG A 27 -2.88 0.85 11.06
C ARG A 27 -3.59 2.18 11.31
N PHE A 28 -3.66 3.09 10.33
CA PHE A 28 -4.36 4.37 10.48
C PHE A 28 -5.87 4.16 10.64
N SER A 29 -6.47 3.33 9.79
CA SER A 29 -7.88 2.98 9.88
C SER A 29 -8.17 2.21 11.18
N ILE A 30 -7.30 1.28 11.56
CA ILE A 30 -7.41 0.51 12.81
C ILE A 30 -7.34 1.45 14.02
N LEU A 31 -6.38 2.38 14.03
CA LEU A 31 -6.24 3.35 15.13
C LEU A 31 -7.49 4.20 15.29
N LEU A 32 -8.03 4.75 14.21
CA LEU A 32 -9.27 5.55 14.25
C LEU A 32 -10.45 4.72 14.76
N LEU A 33 -10.55 3.45 14.35
CA LEU A 33 -11.61 2.56 14.81
C LEU A 33 -11.48 2.28 16.32
N VAL A 34 -10.27 1.97 16.81
CA VAL A 34 -10.00 1.72 18.22
C VAL A 34 -10.33 2.96 19.06
N VAL A 35 -9.90 4.15 18.63
CA VAL A 35 -10.22 5.42 19.32
C VAL A 35 -11.72 5.65 19.35
N SER A 36 -12.43 5.36 18.25
CA SER A 36 -13.89 5.50 18.19
C SER A 36 -14.61 4.57 19.16
N ILE A 37 -14.22 3.30 19.21
CA ILE A 37 -14.80 2.31 20.12
C ILE A 37 -14.55 2.73 21.57
N PHE A 38 -13.32 3.13 21.90
CA PHE A 38 -12.98 3.58 23.24
C PHE A 38 -13.78 4.83 23.64
N SER A 39 -13.98 5.77 22.72
CA SER A 39 -14.77 6.97 22.95
C SER A 39 -16.25 6.65 23.18
N ILE A 40 -16.82 5.69 22.42
CA ILE A 40 -18.19 5.22 22.61
C ILE A 40 -18.35 4.58 23.99
N THR A 41 -17.44 3.67 24.37
CA THR A 41 -17.54 2.96 25.65
C THR A 41 -17.44 3.91 26.84
N ASN A 42 -16.64 4.97 26.75
CA ASN A 42 -16.56 6.00 27.78
C ASN A 42 -17.78 6.95 27.77
N GLY A 43 -18.47 7.08 26.65
CA GLY A 43 -19.68 7.90 26.52
C GLY A 43 -20.97 7.19 26.94
N LEU A 44 -20.92 5.86 27.15
CA LEU A 44 -22.06 5.12 27.69
C LEU A 44 -22.26 5.45 29.17
N GLN A 45 -23.38 6.09 29.51
CA GLN A 45 -23.71 6.43 30.89
C GLN A 45 -24.05 5.18 31.71
N ASN A 46 -24.57 4.16 31.04
CA ASN A 46 -24.88 2.88 31.69
C ASN A 46 -24.62 1.72 30.68
N ILE A 47 -23.56 0.96 30.90
CA ILE A 47 -23.19 -0.16 30.05
C ILE A 47 -24.25 -1.25 30.03
N SER A 48 -25.00 -1.42 31.12
CA SER A 48 -26.00 -2.49 31.23
C SER A 48 -27.26 -2.23 30.40
N THR A 49 -27.60 -0.97 30.13
CA THR A 49 -28.77 -0.58 29.33
C THR A 49 -28.43 -0.23 27.89
N LEU A 50 -27.12 -0.10 27.55
CA LEU A 50 -26.67 0.37 26.22
C LEU A 50 -27.35 1.69 25.80
N ASP A 51 -27.61 2.58 26.78
CA ASP A 51 -28.24 3.87 26.51
C ASP A 51 -27.28 4.78 25.71
N PHE A 52 -27.60 4.93 24.44
CA PHE A 52 -26.90 5.81 23.51
C PHE A 52 -27.58 7.16 23.45
N ASP A 53 -26.97 8.18 24.07
CA ASP A 53 -27.38 9.56 23.81
C ASP A 53 -26.75 10.06 22.50
N LEU A 54 -27.55 10.04 21.42
CA LEU A 54 -27.14 10.56 20.10
C LEU A 54 -26.92 12.08 20.08
N ASN A 55 -27.38 12.80 21.11
CA ASN A 55 -27.16 14.24 21.26
C ASN A 55 -25.82 14.56 21.88
N ASN A 56 -25.21 13.59 22.54
CA ASN A 56 -23.89 13.76 23.15
C ASN A 56 -22.84 14.02 22.09
N ILE A 57 -22.06 15.09 22.26
CA ILE A 57 -20.99 15.50 21.35
C ILE A 57 -19.94 14.40 21.17
N GLN A 58 -19.64 13.63 22.22
CA GLN A 58 -18.69 12.53 22.21
C GLN A 58 -19.17 11.40 21.30
N THR A 59 -20.44 11.07 21.34
CA THR A 59 -21.06 10.08 20.46
C THR A 59 -20.96 10.51 19.00
N LYS A 60 -21.27 11.79 18.70
CA LYS A 60 -21.17 12.34 17.35
C LYS A 60 -19.73 12.29 16.81
N ILE A 61 -18.75 12.67 17.62
CA ILE A 61 -17.33 12.61 17.27
C ILE A 61 -16.90 11.16 16.99
N SER A 62 -17.36 10.20 17.79
CA SER A 62 -17.05 8.78 17.60
C SER A 62 -17.59 8.26 16.27
N PHE A 63 -18.84 8.57 15.93
CA PHE A 63 -19.42 8.21 14.64
C PHE A 63 -18.65 8.85 13.46
N PHE A 64 -18.23 10.09 13.59
CA PHE A 64 -17.39 10.76 12.58
C PHE A 64 -16.09 9.98 12.35
N PHE A 65 -15.38 9.58 13.43
CA PHE A 65 -14.16 8.80 13.29
C PHE A 65 -14.39 7.40 12.71
N ILE A 66 -15.52 6.75 12.99
CA ILE A 66 -15.88 5.48 12.34
C ILE A 66 -16.00 5.67 10.82
N ILE A 67 -16.71 6.71 10.40
CA ILE A 67 -16.89 7.01 8.96
C ILE A 67 -15.52 7.28 8.31
N VAL A 68 -14.68 8.11 8.92
CA VAL A 68 -13.33 8.40 8.41
C VAL A 68 -12.46 7.13 8.37
N SER A 69 -12.58 6.26 9.38
CA SER A 69 -11.88 4.96 9.40
C SER A 69 -12.29 4.08 8.22
N LEU A 70 -13.59 3.97 7.95
CA LEU A 70 -14.11 3.18 6.82
C LEU A 70 -13.64 3.75 5.48
N ILE A 71 -13.75 5.06 5.27
CA ILE A 71 -13.27 5.73 4.05
C ILE A 71 -11.78 5.46 3.87
N SER A 72 -10.98 5.64 4.93
CA SER A 72 -9.55 5.37 4.91
C SER A 72 -9.24 3.91 4.58
N PHE A 73 -9.98 2.96 5.15
CA PHE A 73 -9.82 1.53 4.87
C PHE A 73 -10.06 1.22 3.39
N PHE A 74 -11.16 1.70 2.80
CA PHE A 74 -11.44 1.48 1.38
C PHE A 74 -10.41 2.15 0.47
N TYR A 75 -9.96 3.36 0.81
CA TYR A 75 -8.90 4.03 0.08
C TYR A 75 -7.59 3.22 0.11
N GLN A 76 -7.16 2.78 1.30
CA GLN A 76 -5.95 1.95 1.46
C GLN A 76 -6.09 0.62 0.71
N ARG A 77 -7.26 -0.01 0.77
CA ARG A 77 -7.54 -1.25 0.02
C ARG A 77 -7.40 -1.05 -1.49
N ASN A 78 -7.87 0.06 -2.03
CA ASN A 78 -7.74 0.37 -3.46
C ASN A 78 -6.28 0.60 -3.87
N ARG A 79 -5.44 1.08 -2.99
CA ARG A 79 -4.02 1.27 -3.24
C ARG A 79 -3.23 -0.02 -3.44
N LEU A 80 -3.77 -1.17 -3.05
CA LEU A 80 -3.16 -2.47 -3.32
C LEU A 80 -3.58 -3.07 -4.67
N LYS A 81 -4.56 -2.49 -5.37
CA LYS A 81 -5.01 -2.99 -6.68
C LYS A 81 -3.91 -2.75 -7.72
N LEU A 82 -3.55 -3.79 -8.46
CA LEU A 82 -2.57 -3.72 -9.54
C LEU A 82 -3.15 -2.96 -10.74
N ILE A 83 -2.30 -2.23 -11.44
CA ILE A 83 -2.63 -1.55 -12.69
C ILE A 83 -2.19 -2.49 -13.82
N SER A 84 -3.13 -2.80 -14.72
CA SER A 84 -2.89 -3.66 -15.87
C SER A 84 -2.50 -2.83 -17.09
N VAL A 85 -1.45 -3.25 -17.77
CA VAL A 85 -1.01 -2.72 -19.07
C VAL A 85 -0.95 -3.86 -20.06
N GLU A 86 -1.66 -3.71 -21.17
CA GLU A 86 -1.62 -4.70 -22.25
C GLU A 86 -0.25 -4.66 -22.95
N THR A 87 0.27 -5.83 -23.28
CA THR A 87 1.53 -5.99 -23.98
C THR A 87 1.52 -7.28 -24.76
N TYR A 88 2.20 -7.28 -25.90
CA TYR A 88 2.40 -8.47 -26.74
C TYR A 88 3.87 -8.93 -26.71
N GLU A 89 4.70 -8.25 -25.94
CA GLU A 89 6.12 -8.57 -25.79
C GLU A 89 6.32 -9.70 -24.77
N ASP A 90 7.41 -10.45 -24.92
CA ASP A 90 7.78 -11.49 -23.96
C ASP A 90 8.13 -10.88 -22.59
N GLY A 91 7.75 -11.59 -21.52
CA GLY A 91 7.95 -11.15 -20.14
C GLY A 91 9.42 -10.91 -19.79
N ASN A 92 10.34 -11.73 -20.31
CA ASN A 92 11.77 -11.59 -20.05
C ASN A 92 12.31 -10.27 -20.65
N PHE A 93 11.91 -9.95 -21.87
CA PHE A 93 12.31 -8.71 -22.53
C PHE A 93 11.77 -7.47 -21.78
N LEU A 94 10.52 -7.52 -21.33
CA LEU A 94 9.93 -6.45 -20.53
C LEU A 94 10.66 -6.28 -19.18
N PHE A 95 11.02 -7.37 -18.53
CA PHE A 95 11.77 -7.30 -17.27
C PHE A 95 13.18 -6.75 -17.47
N GLU A 96 13.88 -7.10 -18.56
CA GLU A 96 15.19 -6.51 -18.88
C GLU A 96 15.10 -4.99 -19.03
N ARG A 97 14.10 -4.47 -19.74
CA ARG A 97 13.87 -3.03 -19.90
C ARG A 97 13.58 -2.34 -18.56
N ILE A 98 12.80 -2.98 -17.68
CA ILE A 98 12.51 -2.44 -16.35
C ILE A 98 13.75 -2.51 -15.44
N ILE A 99 14.56 -3.55 -15.55
CA ILE A 99 15.84 -3.67 -14.82
C ILE A 99 16.81 -2.58 -15.26
N GLU A 100 16.88 -2.28 -16.56
CA GLU A 100 17.67 -1.17 -17.07
C GLU A 100 17.22 0.18 -16.47
N LEU A 101 15.90 0.44 -16.45
CA LEU A 101 15.33 1.62 -15.80
C LEU A 101 15.67 1.64 -14.29
N ALA A 102 15.59 0.50 -13.62
CA ALA A 102 15.94 0.39 -12.21
C ALA A 102 17.39 0.77 -11.93
N LYS A 103 18.34 0.36 -12.82
CA LYS A 103 19.74 0.76 -12.74
C LYS A 103 19.90 2.28 -12.90
N GLN A 104 19.24 2.88 -13.90
CA GLN A 104 19.25 4.33 -14.15
C GLN A 104 18.69 5.11 -12.94
N LYS A 105 17.60 4.63 -12.34
CA LYS A 105 16.94 5.23 -11.18
C LYS A 105 17.60 4.88 -9.83
N LYS A 106 18.65 4.04 -9.84
CA LYS A 106 19.31 3.52 -8.62
C LYS A 106 18.37 2.74 -7.71
N TRP A 107 17.35 2.10 -8.27
CA TRP A 107 16.49 1.18 -7.52
C TRP A 107 17.22 -0.14 -7.28
N SER A 108 16.96 -0.80 -6.16
CA SER A 108 17.51 -2.14 -5.89
C SER A 108 16.54 -3.22 -6.32
N ILE A 109 17.07 -4.25 -6.94
CA ILE A 109 16.31 -5.46 -7.27
C ILE A 109 16.27 -6.31 -6.01
N GLN A 110 15.05 -6.61 -5.54
CA GLN A 110 14.82 -7.47 -4.37
C GLN A 110 14.62 -8.93 -4.77
N SER A 111 13.88 -9.16 -5.84
CA SER A 111 13.60 -10.51 -6.33
C SER A 111 13.23 -10.48 -7.80
N VAL A 112 13.68 -11.50 -8.53
CA VAL A 112 13.39 -11.71 -9.96
C VAL A 112 13.01 -13.16 -10.18
N SER A 113 11.99 -13.39 -10.99
CA SER A 113 11.60 -14.71 -11.51
C SER A 113 11.02 -14.54 -12.91
N HIS A 114 10.68 -15.64 -13.58
CA HIS A 114 10.11 -15.59 -14.95
C HIS A 114 8.77 -14.84 -15.04
N ASN A 115 8.01 -14.74 -13.95
CA ASN A 115 6.67 -14.13 -13.95
C ASN A 115 6.54 -12.94 -12.99
N TYR A 116 7.60 -12.57 -12.26
CA TYR A 116 7.57 -11.38 -11.40
C TYR A 116 8.93 -10.72 -11.21
N LEU A 117 8.89 -9.43 -10.95
CA LEU A 117 10.02 -8.59 -10.59
C LEU A 117 9.62 -7.69 -9.42
N ILE A 118 10.41 -7.66 -8.36
CA ILE A 118 10.21 -6.79 -7.20
C ILE A 118 11.41 -5.87 -7.05
N LEU A 119 11.15 -4.57 -7.08
CA LEU A 119 12.14 -3.51 -6.94
C LEU A 119 11.90 -2.71 -5.67
N ASN A 120 12.95 -2.06 -5.14
CA ASN A 120 12.83 -1.13 -4.02
C ASN A 120 13.59 0.16 -4.33
N THR A 121 12.94 1.30 -4.09
CA THR A 121 13.48 2.62 -4.46
C THR A 121 14.56 3.13 -3.52
N LYS A 122 14.76 2.49 -2.37
CA LYS A 122 15.76 2.86 -1.35
C LYS A 122 15.73 4.34 -0.92
N ARG A 123 14.61 5.03 -1.08
CA ARG A 123 14.53 6.41 -0.63
C ARG A 123 14.51 6.44 0.90
N SER A 124 15.56 7.00 1.49
CA SER A 124 15.50 7.52 2.84
C SER A 124 14.90 8.92 2.77
N PHE A 125 13.74 9.14 3.39
CA PHE A 125 13.27 10.51 3.58
C PHE A 125 14.16 11.19 4.62
N PRO A 126 14.57 12.44 4.39
CA PRO A 126 15.18 13.23 5.46
C PRO A 126 14.20 13.27 6.63
N VAL A 127 14.66 12.89 7.80
CA VAL A 127 13.89 12.90 9.05
C VAL A 127 13.40 14.34 9.26
N SER A 128 12.18 14.63 8.89
CA SER A 128 11.54 15.86 9.33
C SER A 128 11.21 15.68 10.82
N ARG A 129 11.61 16.62 11.63
CA ARG A 129 11.76 16.57 13.10
C ARG A 129 10.49 16.25 13.92
N LEU A 130 9.36 15.93 13.32
CA LEU A 130 8.09 15.71 14.02
C LEU A 130 7.34 14.54 13.36
N PHE A 131 7.38 13.36 13.97
CA PHE A 131 6.50 12.21 13.73
C PHE A 131 6.66 11.41 12.42
N ILE A 132 7.61 11.71 11.54
CA ILE A 132 7.83 10.92 10.32
C ILE A 132 9.04 10.02 10.57
N SER A 133 8.76 8.74 10.77
CA SER A 133 9.80 7.74 10.87
C SER A 133 10.41 7.44 9.50
N GLU A 134 11.61 6.89 9.53
CA GLU A 134 12.34 6.43 8.36
C GLU A 134 11.45 5.61 7.43
N SER A 135 11.29 6.07 6.19
CA SER A 135 10.67 5.28 5.16
C SER A 135 11.72 4.37 4.54
N GLY A 136 11.41 3.08 4.47
CA GLY A 136 12.24 2.10 3.75
C GLY A 136 12.23 2.26 2.24
N GLY A 137 11.62 3.32 1.72
CA GLY A 137 11.31 3.51 0.31
C GLY A 137 10.02 2.84 -0.11
N GLU A 138 9.84 2.69 -1.40
CA GLU A 138 8.71 2.01 -2.01
C GLU A 138 9.15 0.67 -2.61
N ASN A 139 8.29 -0.34 -2.48
CA ASN A 139 8.38 -1.57 -3.24
C ASN A 139 7.54 -1.45 -4.49
N ILE A 140 8.15 -1.73 -5.63
CA ILE A 140 7.50 -1.77 -6.93
C ILE A 140 7.32 -3.23 -7.30
N TYR A 141 6.08 -3.67 -7.41
CA TYR A 141 5.69 -5.01 -7.82
C TYR A 141 5.35 -4.98 -9.29
N VAL A 142 5.98 -5.86 -10.05
CA VAL A 142 5.73 -6.06 -11.47
C VAL A 142 5.48 -7.54 -11.69
N PHE A 143 4.32 -7.89 -12.23
CA PHE A 143 3.94 -9.27 -12.52
C PHE A 143 3.61 -9.41 -14.00
N TYR A 144 4.09 -10.49 -14.60
CA TYR A 144 3.77 -10.83 -15.97
C TYR A 144 2.63 -11.84 -16.03
N LYS A 145 1.67 -11.57 -16.90
CA LYS A 145 0.62 -12.48 -17.35
C LYS A 145 0.63 -12.53 -18.88
N PRO A 146 0.11 -13.60 -19.50
CA PRO A 146 -0.06 -13.61 -20.94
C PRO A 146 -0.80 -12.36 -21.43
N ASN A 147 -0.19 -11.63 -22.38
CA ASN A 147 -0.69 -10.41 -23.00
C ASN A 147 -0.83 -9.18 -22.08
N ARG A 148 -0.33 -9.21 -20.86
CA ARG A 148 -0.37 -8.04 -19.98
C ARG A 148 0.67 -8.09 -18.87
N ILE A 149 1.04 -6.91 -18.40
CA ILE A 149 1.88 -6.71 -17.23
C ILE A 149 1.07 -5.99 -16.15
N LEU A 150 1.23 -6.43 -14.91
CA LEU A 150 0.53 -5.85 -13.75
C LEU A 150 1.56 -5.13 -12.90
N ILE A 151 1.30 -3.86 -12.58
CA ILE A 151 2.27 -3.00 -11.88
C ILE A 151 1.62 -2.33 -10.68
N ARG A 152 2.33 -2.25 -9.57
CA ARG A 152 1.98 -1.41 -8.43
C ARG A 152 3.19 -1.00 -7.62
N SER A 153 3.25 0.28 -7.26
CA SER A 153 4.19 0.81 -6.30
C SER A 153 3.49 1.07 -4.97
N VAL A 154 4.04 0.55 -3.89
CA VAL A 154 3.55 0.77 -2.51
C VAL A 154 4.75 0.98 -1.58
N PHE A 155 4.55 1.64 -0.45
CA PHE A 155 5.63 1.79 0.52
C PHE A 155 6.11 0.43 1.07
N ASP A 156 7.36 0.36 1.48
CA ASP A 156 7.94 -0.86 2.05
C ASP A 156 7.38 -1.11 3.46
N PHE A 157 6.45 -2.06 3.57
CA PHE A 157 5.81 -2.42 4.83
C PHE A 157 6.77 -2.98 5.88
N ASN A 158 7.89 -3.56 5.47
CA ASN A 158 8.84 -4.21 6.38
C ASN A 158 9.77 -3.19 7.03
N LYS A 159 10.07 -2.09 6.34
CA LYS A 159 11.02 -1.07 6.79
C LYS A 159 10.37 0.23 7.23
N SER A 160 9.08 0.39 6.97
CA SER A 160 8.38 1.63 7.32
C SER A 160 7.91 1.61 8.76
N ARG A 161 8.48 2.49 9.58
CA ARG A 161 8.04 2.75 10.95
C ARG A 161 7.20 4.03 10.96
N GLY A 162 6.12 4.09 11.76
CA GLY A 162 5.26 5.27 11.88
C GLY A 162 4.25 5.44 10.72
N PHE A 163 3.66 6.62 10.59
CA PHE A 163 2.68 6.93 9.55
C PHE A 163 3.41 7.42 8.30
N VAL A 164 3.54 6.56 7.29
CA VAL A 164 4.16 6.91 6.01
C VAL A 164 3.08 7.43 5.06
N VAL A 165 3.25 8.65 4.61
CA VAL A 165 2.40 9.28 3.59
C VAL A 165 3.20 9.37 2.30
N SER A 166 2.72 8.75 1.23
CA SER A 166 3.29 8.93 -0.11
C SER A 166 2.89 10.31 -0.65
N LYS A 167 3.87 11.10 -1.07
CA LYS A 167 3.67 12.41 -1.72
C LYS A 167 3.60 12.31 -3.24
N GLY A 168 3.10 11.19 -3.77
CA GLY A 168 3.02 10.95 -5.21
C GLY A 168 4.14 10.09 -5.77
N GLU A 169 5.13 9.67 -4.96
CA GLU A 169 6.25 8.85 -5.41
C GLU A 169 5.80 7.53 -6.04
N ASN A 170 4.78 6.89 -5.47
CA ASN A 170 4.22 5.67 -6.05
C ASN A 170 3.73 5.88 -7.49
N SER A 171 2.99 6.97 -7.73
CA SER A 171 2.51 7.32 -9.06
C SER A 171 3.66 7.66 -10.02
N GLN A 172 4.70 8.35 -9.53
CA GLN A 172 5.89 8.66 -10.33
C GLN A 172 6.66 7.39 -10.72
N ASN A 173 6.80 6.42 -9.82
CA ASN A 173 7.43 5.14 -10.10
C ASN A 173 6.65 4.35 -11.15
N GLU A 174 5.33 4.26 -10.99
CA GLU A 174 4.43 3.61 -11.94
C GLU A 174 4.51 4.27 -13.31
N SER A 175 4.43 5.60 -13.38
CA SER A 175 4.54 6.37 -14.64
C SER A 175 5.91 6.19 -15.31
N ALA A 176 7.00 6.12 -14.55
CA ALA A 176 8.32 5.88 -15.10
C ALA A 176 8.43 4.51 -15.79
N ILE A 177 7.82 3.49 -15.21
CA ILE A 177 7.76 2.15 -15.83
C ILE A 177 6.88 2.19 -17.09
N PHE A 178 5.69 2.80 -17.02
CA PHE A 178 4.81 2.90 -18.20
C PHE A 178 5.48 3.62 -19.37
N LEU A 179 6.19 4.72 -19.12
CA LEU A 179 6.94 5.43 -20.14
C LEU A 179 8.03 4.52 -20.75
N LYS A 180 8.78 3.78 -19.90
CA LYS A 180 9.83 2.89 -20.39
C LYS A 180 9.28 1.72 -21.22
N LEU A 181 8.10 1.20 -20.88
CA LEU A 181 7.45 0.13 -21.63
C LEU A 181 6.90 0.61 -22.98
N ASN A 182 6.45 1.85 -23.08
CA ASN A 182 5.88 2.43 -24.29
C ASN A 182 6.93 3.06 -25.24
N THR A 183 8.16 3.28 -24.78
CA THR A 183 9.27 3.72 -25.65
C THR A 183 9.79 2.50 -26.43
N LYS A 184 9.55 2.50 -27.74
CA LYS A 184 10.12 1.51 -28.68
C LYS A 184 11.62 1.72 -28.84
#